data_cbad0d77017161dafa0f71399d689873
#
_entry.id   cbad0d77017161dafa0f71399d689873
#
_cell.length_a   1.000
_cell.length_b   1.000
_cell.length_c   1.000
_cell.angle_alpha   90.00
_cell.angle_beta   90.00
_cell.angle_gamma   90.00
#
_symmetry.space_group_name_H-M   'P 1'
#
loop_
_entity.id
_entity.type
_entity.pdbx_description
1 polymer ?
#
loop_
_entity_poly.entity_id
_entity_poly.type
_entity_poly.pdbx_seq_one_letter_code
_entity_poly.pdbx_strand_id
1 'polypeptide(L)'
;MNNDERLCSIALTLCPGIGHIGAKRLIDGIGSAVDVFGHRNELPELLPGVNSSVIAALDCPAAFLRAEREMEFVEKNRLTCLTLRDETYPSRLRECEDAPIVLFFKGNTDFNRLHVIN
;
A
#
# COMPACT_ATOMS: atom_id res chain seq x y z
N MET A 1 1.06 -12.95 7.60
CA MET A 1 0.69 -11.87 6.67
C MET A 1 0.69 -12.38 5.24
N ASN A 2 -0.31 -12.05 4.53
CA ASN A 2 -0.47 -12.46 3.14
C ASN A 2 0.46 -11.65 2.24
N ASN A 3 1.29 -12.34 1.44
CA ASN A 3 2.17 -11.66 0.50
C ASN A 3 1.39 -10.89 -0.59
N ASP A 4 0.15 -11.30 -0.86
CA ASP A 4 -0.69 -10.61 -1.84
C ASP A 4 -0.98 -9.17 -1.41
N GLU A 5 -1.23 -8.95 -0.12
CA GLU A 5 -1.46 -7.60 0.39
C GLU A 5 -0.21 -6.73 0.23
N ARG A 6 0.97 -7.28 0.50
CA ARG A 6 2.23 -6.56 0.31
C ARG A 6 2.45 -6.22 -1.15
N LEU A 7 2.27 -7.21 -2.02
CA LEU A 7 2.44 -7.01 -3.46
C LEU A 7 1.47 -5.95 -3.98
N CYS A 8 0.19 -6.05 -3.61
CA CYS A 8 -0.81 -5.08 -4.03
C CYS A 8 -0.54 -3.68 -3.48
N SER A 9 -0.09 -3.58 -2.23
CA SER A 9 0.26 -2.29 -1.64
C SER A 9 1.41 -1.63 -2.39
N ILE A 10 2.45 -2.39 -2.72
CA ILE A 10 3.57 -1.87 -3.49
C ILE A 10 3.11 -1.45 -4.89
N ALA A 11 2.32 -2.29 -5.55
CA ALA A 11 1.78 -1.99 -6.87
C ALA A 11 0.94 -0.71 -6.85
N LEU A 12 0.15 -0.53 -5.80
CA LEU A 12 -0.70 0.66 -5.67
C LEU A 12 0.16 1.93 -5.58
N THR A 13 1.30 1.87 -4.88
CA THR A 13 2.21 3.02 -4.81
C THR A 13 2.86 3.33 -6.15
N LEU A 14 2.94 2.35 -7.03
CA LEU A 14 3.58 2.50 -8.34
C LEU A 14 2.60 2.88 -9.44
N CYS A 15 1.31 2.87 -9.17
CA CYS A 15 0.31 3.31 -10.13
C CYS A 15 0.37 4.81 -10.32
N PRO A 16 0.61 5.30 -11.56
CA PRO A 16 0.71 6.74 -11.77
C PRO A 16 -0.64 7.44 -11.57
N GLY A 17 -0.61 8.62 -10.98
CA GLY A 17 -1.80 9.43 -10.81
C GLY A 17 -2.59 9.20 -9.52
N ILE A 18 -2.22 8.22 -8.71
CA ILE A 18 -2.94 7.93 -7.46
C ILE A 18 -2.31 8.67 -6.28
N GLY A 19 -0.98 8.59 -6.13
CA GLY A 19 -0.27 9.25 -5.04
C GLY A 19 -0.50 8.56 -3.69
N HIS A 20 0.21 9.04 -2.66
CA HIS A 20 0.14 8.45 -1.32
C HIS A 20 -1.20 8.70 -0.64
N ILE A 21 -1.72 9.91 -0.76
CA ILE A 21 -3.00 10.26 -0.13
C ILE A 21 -4.13 9.49 -0.78
N GLY A 22 -4.15 9.42 -2.10
CA GLY A 22 -5.16 8.67 -2.84
C GLY A 22 -5.12 7.19 -2.52
N ALA A 23 -3.91 6.61 -2.46
CA ALA A 23 -3.73 5.20 -2.14
C ALA A 23 -4.27 4.89 -0.74
N LYS A 24 -3.94 5.72 0.24
CA LYS A 24 -4.42 5.52 1.60
C LYS A 24 -5.94 5.64 1.68
N ARG A 25 -6.53 6.60 0.99
CA ARG A 25 -7.99 6.75 0.97
C ARG A 25 -8.69 5.54 0.37
N LEU A 26 -8.11 4.96 -0.68
CA LEU A 26 -8.66 3.75 -1.29
C LEU A 26 -8.62 2.59 -0.31
N ILE A 27 -7.50 2.39 0.36
CA ILE A 27 -7.38 1.30 1.34
C ILE A 27 -8.30 1.52 2.53
N ASP A 28 -8.35 2.74 3.06
CA ASP A 28 -9.21 3.04 4.21
C ASP A 28 -10.69 2.86 3.88
N GLY A 29 -11.09 3.21 2.66
CA GLY A 29 -12.48 3.09 2.25
C GLY A 29 -12.91 1.67 1.87
N ILE A 30 -12.01 0.90 1.24
CA ILE A 30 -12.31 -0.45 0.75
C ILE A 30 -11.92 -1.51 1.78
N GLY A 31 -10.78 -1.32 2.47
CA GLY A 31 -10.31 -2.23 3.51
C GLY A 31 -8.91 -2.78 3.30
N SER A 32 -8.50 -3.02 2.06
CA SER A 32 -7.18 -3.54 1.78
C SER A 32 -6.77 -3.23 0.34
N ALA A 33 -5.47 -3.33 0.06
CA ALA A 33 -4.97 -3.12 -1.30
C ALA A 33 -5.45 -4.24 -2.24
N VAL A 34 -5.52 -5.46 -1.74
CA VAL A 34 -6.04 -6.59 -2.53
C VAL A 34 -7.47 -6.29 -2.99
N ASP A 35 -8.31 -5.81 -2.09
CA ASP A 35 -9.71 -5.51 -2.41
C ASP A 35 -9.83 -4.31 -3.34
N VAL A 36 -8.94 -3.31 -3.22
CA VAL A 36 -8.93 -2.18 -4.13
C VAL A 36 -8.78 -2.64 -5.58
N PHE A 37 -7.82 -3.53 -5.84
CA PHE A 37 -7.63 -4.07 -7.19
C PHE A 37 -8.73 -5.04 -7.58
N GLY A 38 -9.20 -5.85 -6.63
CA GLY A 38 -10.25 -6.83 -6.88
C GLY A 38 -11.59 -6.22 -7.24
N HIS A 39 -11.90 -5.05 -6.68
CA HIS A 39 -13.17 -4.36 -6.90
C HIS A 39 -13.02 -3.06 -7.69
N ARG A 40 -11.96 -2.91 -8.48
CA ARG A 40 -11.66 -1.66 -9.16
C ARG A 40 -12.79 -1.15 -10.04
N ASN A 41 -13.53 -2.03 -10.68
CA ASN A 41 -14.65 -1.62 -11.54
C ASN A 41 -15.87 -1.17 -10.74
N GLU A 42 -15.92 -1.50 -9.47
CA GLU A 42 -17.01 -1.16 -8.57
C GLU A 42 -16.69 0.04 -7.67
N LEU A 43 -15.46 0.57 -7.75
CA LEU A 43 -15.01 1.65 -6.87
C LEU A 43 -15.92 2.87 -6.89
N PRO A 44 -16.45 3.34 -8.03
CA PRO A 44 -17.36 4.49 -8.02
C PRO A 44 -18.62 4.26 -7.19
N GLU A 45 -19.08 3.01 -7.09
CA GLU A 45 -20.22 2.64 -6.27
C GLU A 45 -19.86 2.53 -4.79
N LEU A 46 -18.66 2.01 -4.52
CA LEU A 46 -18.20 1.78 -3.14
C LEU A 46 -17.64 3.05 -2.50
N LEU A 47 -16.97 3.89 -3.29
CA LEU A 47 -16.37 5.12 -2.81
C LEU A 47 -16.80 6.28 -3.70
N PRO A 48 -17.74 7.12 -3.25
CA PRO A 48 -18.09 8.33 -3.98
C PRO A 48 -16.86 9.22 -4.14
N GLY A 49 -16.68 9.76 -5.33
CA GLY A 49 -15.53 10.59 -5.65
C GLY A 49 -14.43 9.89 -6.42
N VAL A 50 -14.46 8.56 -6.50
CA VAL A 50 -13.55 7.83 -7.38
C VAL A 50 -14.08 7.96 -8.79
N ASN A 51 -13.23 8.42 -9.71
CA ASN A 51 -13.63 8.63 -11.10
C ASN A 51 -12.92 7.62 -12.02
N SER A 52 -13.23 7.70 -13.31
CA SER A 52 -12.67 6.80 -14.31
C SER A 52 -11.15 6.91 -14.44
N SER A 53 -10.58 8.06 -14.10
CA SER A 53 -9.11 8.22 -14.11
C SER A 53 -8.43 7.33 -13.08
N VAL A 54 -9.04 7.18 -11.90
CA VAL A 54 -8.51 6.30 -10.85
C VAL A 54 -8.61 4.85 -11.30
N ILE A 55 -9.74 4.45 -11.87
CA ILE A 55 -9.93 3.08 -12.36
C ILE A 55 -8.90 2.77 -13.44
N ALA A 56 -8.67 3.68 -14.36
CA ALA A 56 -7.68 3.51 -15.42
C ALA A 56 -6.26 3.42 -14.85
N ALA A 57 -5.95 4.22 -13.82
CA ALA A 57 -4.65 4.19 -13.18
C ALA A 57 -4.39 2.85 -12.49
N LEU A 58 -5.42 2.22 -11.94
CA LEU A 58 -5.32 0.92 -11.30
C LEU A 58 -5.10 -0.22 -12.30
N ASP A 59 -5.46 -0.02 -13.54
CA ASP A 59 -5.21 -1.01 -14.60
C ASP A 59 -3.80 -0.80 -15.17
N CYS A 60 -2.80 -1.15 -14.38
CA CYS A 60 -1.39 -0.95 -14.73
C CYS A 60 -0.58 -2.22 -14.47
N PRO A 61 -0.55 -3.15 -15.45
CA PRO A 61 0.23 -4.39 -15.29
C PRO A 61 1.72 -4.14 -15.00
N ALA A 62 2.29 -3.06 -15.54
CA ALA A 62 3.68 -2.72 -15.30
C ALA A 62 3.95 -2.46 -13.81
N ALA A 63 2.98 -1.91 -13.08
CA ALA A 63 3.12 -1.68 -11.65
C ALA A 63 3.25 -3.00 -10.89
N PHE A 64 2.51 -4.02 -11.28
CA PHE A 64 2.61 -5.35 -10.66
C PHE A 64 3.94 -6.02 -10.99
N LEU A 65 4.42 -5.93 -12.20
CA LEU A 65 5.72 -6.48 -12.56
C LEU A 65 6.83 -5.83 -11.74
N ARG A 66 6.76 -4.53 -11.58
CA ARG A 66 7.73 -3.80 -10.79
C ARG A 66 7.60 -4.14 -9.31
N ALA A 67 6.37 -4.30 -8.82
CA ALA A 67 6.12 -4.69 -7.43
C ALA A 67 6.72 -6.07 -7.14
N GLU A 68 6.63 -7.01 -8.07
CA GLU A 68 7.25 -8.32 -7.92
C GLU A 68 8.75 -8.21 -7.76
N ARG A 69 9.39 -7.34 -8.54
CA ARG A 69 10.83 -7.09 -8.43
C ARG A 69 11.19 -6.48 -7.08
N GLU A 70 10.37 -5.55 -6.60
CA GLU A 70 10.57 -4.96 -5.28
C GLU A 70 10.46 -6.00 -4.18
N MET A 71 9.50 -6.92 -4.30
CA MET A 71 9.36 -8.01 -3.32
C MET A 71 10.58 -8.93 -3.34
N GLU A 72 11.11 -9.24 -4.51
CA GLU A 72 12.34 -10.02 -4.61
C GLU A 72 13.52 -9.30 -3.95
N PHE A 73 13.61 -8.00 -4.16
CA PHE A 73 14.65 -7.18 -3.54
C PHE A 73 14.53 -7.21 -2.01
N VAL A 74 13.30 -7.10 -1.50
CA VAL A 74 13.03 -7.15 -0.08
C VAL A 74 13.50 -8.48 0.52
N GLU A 75 13.16 -9.59 -0.12
CA GLU A 75 13.56 -10.91 0.34
C GLU A 75 15.08 -11.10 0.27
N LYS A 76 15.68 -10.70 -0.85
CA LYS A 76 17.11 -10.86 -1.08
C LYS A 76 17.94 -10.07 -0.08
N ASN A 77 17.48 -8.90 0.31
CA ASN A 77 18.21 -8.02 1.22
C ASN A 77 17.71 -8.13 2.67
N ARG A 78 16.81 -9.07 2.93
CA ARG A 78 16.24 -9.31 4.27
C ARG A 78 15.62 -8.06 4.86
N LEU A 79 14.94 -7.31 4.04
CA LEU A 79 14.20 -6.14 4.50
C LEU A 79 12.85 -6.56 5.04
N THR A 80 12.34 -5.78 5.98
CA THR A 80 10.98 -5.95 6.46
C THR A 80 10.05 -5.02 5.68
N CYS A 81 8.93 -5.55 5.24
CA CYS A 81 7.92 -4.79 4.53
C CYS A 81 6.65 -4.77 5.36
N LEU A 82 6.20 -3.59 5.77
CA LEU A 82 4.95 -3.44 6.52
C LEU A 82 3.93 -2.70 5.66
N THR A 83 2.69 -3.14 5.75
CA THR A 83 1.57 -2.47 5.10
C THR A 83 0.65 -1.87 6.16
N LEU A 84 -0.32 -1.06 5.75
CA LEU A 84 -1.30 -0.49 6.66
C LEU A 84 -2.09 -1.55 7.41
N ARG A 85 -2.15 -2.77 6.89
CA ARG A 85 -2.88 -3.88 7.51
C ARG A 85 -2.06 -4.63 8.54
N ASP A 86 -0.76 -4.40 8.60
CA ASP A 86 0.10 -5.06 9.57
C ASP A 86 -0.11 -4.48 10.97
N GLU A 87 -0.19 -5.35 11.95
CA GLU A 87 -0.35 -4.93 13.35
C GLU A 87 0.84 -4.13 13.86
N THR A 88 2.02 -4.41 13.32
CA THR A 88 3.24 -3.74 13.72
C THR A 88 3.47 -2.40 13.02
N TYR A 89 2.60 -2.02 12.10
CA TYR A 89 2.67 -0.71 11.48
C TYR A 89 2.48 0.37 12.57
N PRO A 90 3.31 1.44 12.58
CA PRO A 90 3.21 2.47 13.61
C PRO A 90 1.82 3.10 13.65
N SER A 91 1.14 2.97 14.79
CA SER A 91 -0.25 3.39 14.90
C SER A 91 -0.45 4.89 14.69
N ARG A 92 0.47 5.70 15.19
CA ARG A 92 0.39 7.15 14.99
C ARG A 92 0.57 7.55 13.54
N LEU A 93 1.48 6.89 12.84
CA LEU A 93 1.69 7.14 11.43
C LEU A 93 0.46 6.73 10.62
N ARG A 94 -0.19 5.64 11.00
CA ARG A 94 -1.40 5.15 10.32
C ARG A 94 -2.52 6.19 10.35
N GLU A 95 -2.58 7.00 11.39
CA GLU A 95 -3.61 8.03 11.54
C GLU A 95 -3.36 9.24 10.64
N CYS A 96 -2.16 9.41 10.12
CA CYS A 96 -1.87 10.51 9.22
C CYS A 96 -2.53 10.30 7.87
N GLU A 97 -3.10 11.37 7.33
CA GLU A 97 -3.78 11.31 6.03
C GLU A 97 -2.84 10.92 4.90
N ASP A 98 -1.60 11.34 4.98
CA ASP A 98 -0.56 11.07 3.98
C ASP A 98 0.36 9.92 4.38
N ALA A 99 -0.07 9.06 5.30
CA ALA A 99 0.73 7.92 5.73
C ALA A 99 1.09 7.03 4.53
N PRO A 100 2.36 6.59 4.43
CA PRO A 100 2.72 5.63 3.38
C PRO A 100 2.00 4.31 3.61
N ILE A 101 1.47 3.73 2.56
CA ILE A 101 0.72 2.47 2.68
C ILE A 101 1.65 1.27 2.81
N VAL A 102 2.93 1.45 2.52
CA VAL A 102 3.93 0.40 2.67
C VAL A 102 5.22 1.03 3.20
N LEU A 103 5.85 0.34 4.15
CA LEU A 103 7.12 0.76 4.75
C LEU A 103 8.15 -0.35 4.56
N PHE A 104 9.37 0.04 4.23
CA PHE A 104 10.51 -0.87 4.14
C PHE A 104 11.55 -0.46 5.15
N PHE A 105 12.11 -1.46 5.85
CA PHE A 105 13.22 -1.19 6.75
C PHE A 105 14.07 -2.44 6.94
N LYS A 106 15.28 -2.26 7.40
CA LYS A 106 16.22 -3.35 7.60
C LYS A 106 16.27 -3.74 9.07
N GLY A 107 16.19 -5.04 9.32
CA GLY A 107 16.26 -5.59 10.68
C GLY A 107 14.89 -5.79 11.31
N ASN A 108 14.89 -6.29 12.52
CA ASN A 108 13.68 -6.57 13.30
C ASN A 108 13.41 -5.45 14.29
N THR A 109 13.07 -4.30 13.76
CA THR A 109 12.84 -3.11 14.56
C THR A 109 11.37 -2.90 14.77
N ASP A 110 10.96 -2.71 16.02
CA ASP A 110 9.59 -2.34 16.35
C ASP A 110 9.48 -0.82 16.36
N PHE A 111 8.82 -0.27 15.37
CA PHE A 111 8.66 1.18 15.24
C PHE A 111 7.85 1.80 16.36
N ASN A 112 6.94 1.06 16.96
CA ASN A 112 6.16 1.58 18.09
C ASN A 112 6.99 1.68 19.36
N ARG A 113 8.01 0.86 19.45
CA ARG A 113 8.93 0.82 20.58
C ARG A 113 10.04 1.84 20.44
N LEU A 114 10.51 2.05 19.22
CA LEU A 114 11.52 3.05 18.97
C LEU A 114 10.90 4.42 19.04
N HIS A 115 11.57 5.32 19.67
CA HIS A 115 11.24 6.71 19.54
C HIS A 115 11.70 7.12 18.16
N VAL A 116 10.84 6.97 17.21
CA VAL A 116 11.16 7.33 15.85
C VAL A 116 11.36 8.83 15.84
N ILE A 117 12.56 9.18 15.73
CA ILE A 117 12.90 10.56 15.65
C ILE A 117 12.88 10.94 14.20
N ASN A 118 12.03 11.79 13.91
CA ASN A 118 11.92 12.27 12.55
C ASN A 118 12.58 13.60 12.41
#